data_82c1a2bf412cc7600591352f5a198d48
#
_entry.id   82c1a2bf412cc7600591352f5a198d48
#
_cell.length_a   1.000
_cell.length_b   1.000
_cell.length_c   1.000
_cell.angle_alpha   90.00
_cell.angle_beta   90.00
_cell.angle_gamma   90.00
#
_symmetry.space_group_name_H-M   'P 1'
#
loop_
_entity.id
_entity.type
_entity.pdbx_description
1 polymer ?
#
loop_
_entity_poly.entity_id
_entity_poly.type
_entity_poly.pdbx_seq_one_letter_code
_entity_poly.pdbx_strand_id
1 'polypeptide(L)'
;TKNQKHKKILKLAKGYRMSYSKLYRRAKEAVRHAGQYSYAHRQHRGAQIREQWIEVISAALTKHNLSYSKFIGGLKKHKVELDRKVLAELAVYHPAHFDSVVEATK
;
A
#
# COMPACT_ATOMS: atom_id res chain seq x y z
N THR A 1 3.03 8.16 -38.91
CA THR A 1 3.64 9.43 -38.56
C THR A 1 2.71 10.23 -37.64
N LYS A 2 2.28 11.44 -38.02
CA LYS A 2 1.41 12.30 -37.19
C LYS A 2 0.10 11.61 -36.81
N ASN A 3 -0.57 10.99 -37.80
CA ASN A 3 -1.82 10.25 -37.56
C ASN A 3 -1.61 9.05 -36.64
N GLN A 4 -0.48 8.37 -36.78
CA GLN A 4 -0.15 7.22 -35.93
C GLN A 4 0.05 7.63 -34.49
N LYS A 5 0.73 8.76 -34.24
CA LYS A 5 0.92 9.31 -32.90
C LYS A 5 -0.42 9.70 -32.27
N HIS A 6 -1.30 10.34 -33.03
CA HIS A 6 -2.64 10.73 -32.58
C HIS A 6 -3.48 9.50 -32.22
N LYS A 7 -3.46 8.46 -33.07
CA LYS A 7 -4.21 7.23 -32.83
C LYS A 7 -3.72 6.51 -31.56
N LYS A 8 -2.41 6.52 -31.31
CA LYS A 8 -1.83 5.91 -30.10
C LYS A 8 -2.35 6.56 -28.84
N ILE A 9 -2.35 7.90 -28.78
CA ILE A 9 -2.86 8.65 -27.63
C ILE A 9 -4.36 8.44 -27.45
N LEU A 10 -5.13 8.48 -28.54
CA LEU A 10 -6.59 8.26 -28.48
C LEU A 10 -6.93 6.85 -28.02
N LYS A 11 -6.12 5.86 -28.39
CA LYS A 11 -6.30 4.48 -27.92
C LYS A 11 -6.12 4.40 -26.39
N LEU A 12 -5.12 5.11 -25.84
CA LEU A 12 -4.92 5.16 -24.39
C LEU A 12 -6.05 5.87 -23.66
N ALA A 13 -6.76 6.78 -24.34
CA ALA A 13 -7.86 7.55 -23.76
C ALA A 13 -9.23 6.90 -23.91
N LYS A 14 -9.32 5.70 -24.49
CA LYS A 14 -10.60 4.99 -24.62
C LYS A 14 -11.25 4.78 -23.26
N GLY A 15 -12.56 5.04 -23.20
CA GLY A 15 -13.33 4.96 -21.97
C GLY A 15 -13.38 6.26 -21.17
N TYR A 16 -12.62 7.27 -21.55
CA TYR A 16 -12.67 8.58 -20.91
C TYR A 16 -13.97 9.30 -21.27
N ARG A 17 -14.47 10.09 -20.35
CA ARG A 17 -15.74 10.81 -20.51
C ARG A 17 -15.62 11.97 -21.48
N MET A 18 -16.77 12.35 -22.08
CA MET A 18 -16.91 13.51 -22.95
C MET A 18 -15.98 13.43 -24.17
N SER A 19 -15.47 14.58 -24.61
CA SER A 19 -14.59 14.67 -25.76
C SER A 19 -13.13 14.22 -25.47
N TYR A 20 -12.83 13.86 -24.23
CA TYR A 20 -11.48 13.40 -23.87
C TYR A 20 -11.06 12.12 -24.60
N SER A 21 -12.03 11.30 -25.02
CA SER A 21 -11.73 10.09 -25.79
C SER A 21 -11.65 10.33 -27.30
N LYS A 22 -12.09 11.49 -27.77
CA LYS A 22 -12.24 11.79 -29.22
C LYS A 22 -11.30 12.85 -29.75
N LEU A 23 -11.05 13.91 -28.98
CA LEU A 23 -10.21 15.02 -29.40
C LEU A 23 -8.77 14.83 -28.89
N TYR A 24 -7.81 14.85 -29.80
CA TYR A 24 -6.40 14.58 -29.49
C TYR A 24 -5.84 15.48 -28.38
N ARG A 25 -6.09 16.79 -28.46
CA ARG A 25 -5.58 17.73 -27.47
C ARG A 25 -6.06 17.38 -26.06
N ARG A 26 -7.37 17.14 -25.93
CA ARG A 26 -7.96 16.77 -24.64
C ARG A 26 -7.54 15.38 -24.18
N ALA A 27 -7.47 14.43 -25.11
CA ALA A 27 -7.00 13.07 -24.79
C ALA A 27 -5.56 13.09 -24.27
N LYS A 28 -4.70 13.89 -24.87
CA LYS A 28 -3.30 14.05 -24.45
C LYS A 28 -3.20 14.57 -23.02
N GLU A 29 -3.99 15.60 -22.67
CA GLU A 29 -4.02 16.16 -21.33
C GLU A 29 -4.56 15.15 -20.32
N ALA A 30 -5.66 14.47 -20.64
CA ALA A 30 -6.27 13.48 -19.75
C ALA A 30 -5.34 12.30 -19.46
N VAL A 31 -4.66 11.76 -20.49
CA VAL A 31 -3.70 10.66 -20.34
C VAL A 31 -2.52 11.10 -19.50
N ARG A 32 -2.05 12.33 -19.70
CA ARG A 32 -0.94 12.89 -18.92
C ARG A 32 -1.29 13.01 -17.44
N HIS A 33 -2.48 13.54 -17.12
CA HIS A 33 -2.96 13.63 -15.73
C HIS A 33 -3.14 12.26 -15.09
N ALA A 34 -3.74 11.30 -15.83
CA ALA A 34 -3.90 9.93 -15.33
C ALA A 34 -2.56 9.29 -15.03
N GLY A 35 -1.55 9.54 -15.88
CA GLY A 35 -0.19 9.05 -15.65
C GLY A 35 0.43 9.64 -14.40
N GLN A 36 0.23 10.94 -14.14
CA GLN A 36 0.73 11.60 -12.94
C GLN A 36 0.10 11.02 -11.68
N TYR A 37 -1.22 10.81 -11.68
CA TYR A 37 -1.92 10.21 -10.54
C TYR A 37 -1.45 8.78 -10.29
N SER A 38 -1.30 7.98 -11.34
CA SER A 38 -0.80 6.60 -11.23
C SER A 38 0.60 6.56 -10.62
N TYR A 39 1.48 7.47 -11.06
CA TYR A 39 2.84 7.56 -10.54
C TYR A 39 2.83 7.91 -9.06
N ALA A 40 2.09 8.94 -8.66
CA ALA A 40 2.01 9.37 -7.27
C ALA A 40 1.43 8.27 -6.37
N HIS A 41 0.36 7.61 -6.82
CA HIS A 41 -0.26 6.52 -6.05
C HIS A 41 0.66 5.32 -5.89
N ARG A 42 1.44 4.98 -6.92
CA ARG A 42 2.43 3.90 -6.80
C ARG A 42 3.53 4.24 -5.80
N GLN A 43 3.95 5.51 -5.73
CA GLN A 43 4.94 5.96 -4.75
C GLN A 43 4.42 5.82 -3.31
N HIS A 44 3.13 6.06 -3.09
CA HIS A 44 2.52 6.00 -1.76
C HIS A 44 2.07 4.60 -1.34
N ARG A 45 2.06 3.64 -2.27
CA ARG A 45 1.53 2.31 -1.99
C ARG A 45 2.28 1.58 -0.87
N GLY A 46 3.61 1.71 -0.83
CA GLY A 46 4.42 1.11 0.23
C GLY A 46 4.02 1.58 1.62
N ALA A 47 3.80 2.89 1.78
CA ALA A 47 3.36 3.47 3.04
C ALA A 47 1.95 3.00 3.41
N GLN A 48 1.04 2.90 2.44
CA GLN A 48 -0.34 2.42 2.65
C GLN A 48 -0.36 0.98 3.16
N ILE A 49 0.45 0.11 2.55
CA ILE A 49 0.55 -1.30 2.96
C ILE A 49 1.10 -1.39 4.37
N ARG A 50 2.11 -0.59 4.70
CA ARG A 50 2.69 -0.55 6.04
C ARG A 50 1.65 -0.12 7.08
N GLU A 51 0.80 0.84 6.78
CA GLU A 51 -0.30 1.25 7.65
C GLU A 51 -1.25 0.08 7.94
N GLN A 52 -1.57 -0.72 6.91
CA GLN A 52 -2.41 -1.91 7.07
C GLN A 52 -1.76 -2.93 8.00
N TRP A 53 -0.47 -3.17 7.87
CA TRP A 53 0.27 -4.08 8.76
C TRP A 53 0.22 -3.59 10.20
N ILE A 54 0.43 -2.29 10.42
CA ILE A 54 0.38 -1.68 11.75
C ILE A 54 -1.01 -1.83 12.36
N GLU A 55 -2.07 -1.61 11.59
CA GLU A 55 -3.45 -1.78 12.05
C GLU A 55 -3.73 -3.21 12.48
N VAL A 56 -3.31 -4.19 11.69
CA VAL A 56 -3.50 -5.61 11.98
C VAL A 56 -2.74 -5.99 13.26
N ILE A 57 -1.48 -5.57 13.39
CA ILE A 57 -0.66 -5.84 14.57
C ILE A 57 -1.30 -5.19 15.81
N SER A 58 -1.72 -3.94 15.72
CA SER A 58 -2.35 -3.22 16.84
C SER A 58 -3.63 -3.90 17.30
N ALA A 59 -4.45 -4.35 16.37
CA ALA A 59 -5.68 -5.08 16.68
C ALA A 59 -5.39 -6.39 17.41
N ALA A 60 -4.37 -7.13 16.98
CA ALA A 60 -3.97 -8.37 17.63
C ALA A 60 -3.36 -8.15 19.01
N LEU A 61 -2.74 -7.00 19.26
CA LEU A 61 -2.17 -6.66 20.56
C LEU A 61 -3.22 -6.26 21.59
N THR A 62 -4.44 -5.96 21.18
CA THR A 62 -5.51 -5.52 22.07
C THR A 62 -5.78 -6.51 23.20
N LYS A 63 -5.79 -7.80 22.90
CA LYS A 63 -6.02 -8.85 23.90
C LYS A 63 -4.88 -8.97 24.90
N HIS A 64 -3.70 -8.46 24.58
CA HIS A 64 -2.54 -8.47 25.47
C HIS A 64 -2.41 -7.17 26.27
N ASN A 65 -3.34 -6.22 26.11
CA ASN A 65 -3.32 -4.89 26.72
C ASN A 65 -1.99 -4.16 26.50
N LEU A 66 -1.42 -4.32 25.28
CA LEU A 66 -0.13 -3.79 24.93
C LEU A 66 -0.28 -2.82 23.75
N SER A 67 0.34 -1.65 23.82
CA SER A 67 0.32 -0.69 22.72
C SER A 67 1.34 -1.10 21.65
N TYR A 68 1.09 -0.66 20.43
CA TYR A 68 2.00 -0.91 19.30
C TYR A 68 3.41 -0.39 19.60
N SER A 69 3.50 0.83 20.14
CA SER A 69 4.80 1.46 20.45
C SER A 69 5.60 0.64 21.46
N LYS A 70 4.96 0.16 22.51
CA LYS A 70 5.59 -0.68 23.51
C LYS A 70 6.04 -2.02 22.95
N PHE A 71 5.21 -2.61 22.09
CA PHE A 71 5.53 -3.87 21.42
C PHE A 71 6.79 -3.72 20.54
N ILE A 72 6.84 -2.68 19.71
CA ILE A 72 7.99 -2.44 18.84
C ILE A 72 9.25 -2.15 19.68
N GLY A 73 9.11 -1.39 20.76
CA GLY A 73 10.19 -1.16 21.71
C GLY A 73 10.72 -2.45 22.32
N GLY A 74 9.79 -3.37 22.68
CA GLY A 74 10.13 -4.69 23.19
C GLY A 74 10.88 -5.54 22.19
N LEU A 75 10.47 -5.52 20.92
CA LEU A 75 11.17 -6.24 19.84
C LEU A 75 12.60 -5.77 19.70
N LYS A 76 12.82 -4.47 19.73
CA LYS A 76 14.17 -3.87 19.65
C LYS A 76 15.01 -4.24 20.86
N LYS A 77 14.43 -4.15 22.04
CA LYS A 77 15.10 -4.47 23.31
C LYS A 77 15.59 -5.92 23.34
N HIS A 78 14.75 -6.84 22.86
CA HIS A 78 15.07 -8.28 22.85
C HIS A 78 15.74 -8.74 21.55
N LYS A 79 16.10 -7.79 20.66
CA LYS A 79 16.80 -8.06 19.39
C LYS A 79 16.06 -9.04 18.49
N VAL A 80 14.74 -8.94 18.46
CA VAL A 80 13.90 -9.73 17.56
C VAL A 80 13.78 -8.99 16.23
N GLU A 81 14.29 -9.58 15.16
CA GLU A 81 14.37 -8.96 13.83
C GLU A 81 13.26 -9.44 12.90
N LEU A 82 12.02 -9.35 13.34
CA LEU A 82 10.87 -9.63 12.50
C LEU A 82 10.31 -8.32 11.94
N ASP A 83 10.02 -8.30 10.63
CA ASP A 83 9.47 -7.11 10.02
C ASP A 83 7.94 -7.05 10.23
N ARG A 84 7.36 -5.92 9.90
CA ARG A 84 5.92 -5.68 10.11
C ARG A 84 5.05 -6.59 9.27
N LYS A 85 5.49 -6.92 8.05
CA LYS A 85 4.77 -7.83 7.17
C LYS A 85 4.64 -9.22 7.80
N VAL A 86 5.76 -9.76 8.29
CA VAL A 86 5.80 -11.08 8.92
C VAL A 86 4.94 -11.09 10.18
N LEU A 87 5.04 -10.04 11.01
CA LEU A 87 4.24 -9.94 12.24
C LEU A 87 2.75 -9.88 11.93
N ALA A 88 2.33 -9.14 10.91
CA ALA A 88 0.94 -9.07 10.50
C ALA A 88 0.45 -10.42 9.97
N GLU A 89 1.25 -11.13 9.20
CA GLU A 89 0.92 -12.48 8.73
C GLU A 89 0.76 -13.47 9.89
N LEU A 90 1.65 -13.42 10.87
CA LEU A 90 1.53 -14.26 12.06
C LEU A 90 0.25 -13.95 12.83
N ALA A 91 -0.10 -12.67 12.97
CA ALA A 91 -1.29 -12.27 13.70
C ALA A 91 -2.57 -12.78 13.04
N VAL A 92 -2.61 -12.84 11.71
CA VAL A 92 -3.80 -13.26 10.95
C VAL A 92 -3.87 -14.78 10.81
N TYR A 93 -2.78 -15.40 10.36
CA TYR A 93 -2.77 -16.81 9.97
C TYR A 93 -2.26 -17.75 11.05
N HIS A 94 -1.44 -17.25 11.97
CA HIS A 94 -0.83 -18.06 13.05
C HIS A 94 -0.90 -17.32 14.38
N PRO A 95 -2.11 -17.09 14.94
CA PRO A 95 -2.26 -16.28 16.15
C PRO A 95 -1.47 -16.83 17.35
N ALA A 96 -1.35 -18.16 17.48
CA ALA A 96 -0.59 -18.75 18.57
C ALA A 96 0.88 -18.40 18.50
N HIS A 97 1.46 -18.38 17.30
CA HIS A 97 2.86 -17.98 17.09
C HIS A 97 3.04 -16.49 17.39
N PHE A 98 2.09 -15.66 16.97
CA PHE A 98 2.12 -14.24 17.28
C PHE A 98 2.08 -14.00 18.79
N ASP A 99 1.22 -14.71 19.49
CA ASP A 99 1.13 -14.62 20.95
C ASP A 99 2.42 -15.00 21.62
N SER A 100 3.11 -16.03 21.11
CA SER A 100 4.43 -16.42 21.60
C SER A 100 5.48 -15.32 21.43
N VAL A 101 5.45 -14.63 20.30
CA VAL A 101 6.35 -13.49 20.05
C VAL A 101 6.06 -12.36 21.05
N VAL A 102 4.79 -12.04 21.28
CA VAL A 102 4.38 -11.02 22.25
C VAL A 102 4.90 -11.37 23.65
N GLU A 103 4.71 -12.60 24.09
CA GLU A 103 5.18 -13.04 25.41
C GLU A 103 6.69 -12.96 25.53
N ALA A 104 7.42 -13.29 24.47
CA ALA A 104 8.89 -13.23 24.46
C ALA A 104 9.42 -11.79 24.58
N THR A 105 8.60 -10.78 24.21
CA THR A 105 8.99 -9.35 24.20
C THR A 105 8.47 -8.56 25.40
N LYS A 106 7.70 -9.18 26.26
CA LYS A 106 7.19 -8.52 27.48
C LYS A 106 8.28 -8.26 28.52
#